data_839b8e83a760a28ea2761f14d5d1f6b5
#
_entry.id   839b8e83a760a28ea2761f14d5d1f6b5
#
_cell.length_a   1.000
_cell.length_b   1.000
_cell.length_c   1.000
_cell.angle_alpha   90.00
_cell.angle_beta   90.00
_cell.angle_gamma   90.00
#
_symmetry.space_group_name_H-M   'P 1'
#
loop_
_entity.id
_entity.type
_entity.pdbx_description
1 polymer ?
#
loop_
_entity_poly.entity_id
_entity_poly.type
_entity_poly.pdbx_seq_one_letter_code
_entity_poly.pdbx_strand_id
1 'polypeptide(L)'
;MKTLNVLLATAALTLTAGLAQADVRPDLIPGLLKAGTIMDLEKLNQTALAQHPGTTAANITDTELEHSAAAGYVYQVELRDAKGVKWEIDLDAKSGKVLSNKQDQ
;
A
#
# COMPACT_ATOMS: atom_id res chain seq x y z
N MET A 1 25.02 -20.59 17.39
CA MET A 1 24.82 -20.42 17.32
C MET A 1 24.37 -20.27 16.85
N LYS A 2 24.50 -20.10 16.71
CA LYS A 2 24.12 -19.99 16.29
C LYS A 2 23.46 -19.82 15.61
N THR A 3 23.68 -19.82 15.53
CA THR A 3 23.06 -19.59 15.02
C THR A 3 22.19 -19.38 14.50
N LEU A 4 22.28 -19.42 14.43
CA LEU A 4 21.50 -19.23 14.10
C LEU A 4 20.82 -18.84 13.57
N ASN A 5 21.16 -18.88 13.59
CA ASN A 5 20.57 -18.48 13.27
C ASN A 5 19.96 -18.08 12.61
N VAL A 6 20.32 -18.17 12.60
CA VAL A 6 19.89 -17.76 12.10
C VAL A 6 19.06 -17.69 11.40
N LEU A 7 19.13 -17.86 11.39
CA LEU A 7 18.53 -17.80 10.90
C LEU A 7 17.76 -17.50 10.39
N LEU A 8 17.83 -17.59 10.42
CA LEU A 8 17.19 -17.32 10.12
C LEU A 8 16.58 -16.84 9.63
N ALA A 9 16.74 -16.80 9.61
CA ALA A 9 16.27 -16.32 9.28
C ALA A 9 15.72 -16.07 8.64
N THR A 10 15.93 -16.23 8.53
CA THR A 10 15.42 -15.96 8.08
C THR A 10 14.65 -15.88 7.49
N ALA A 11 14.66 -16.01 7.38
CA ALA A 11 14.03 -15.87 6.96
C ALA A 11 13.34 -15.65 6.48
N ALA A 12 13.47 -15.66 6.51
CA ALA A 12 12.90 -15.37 6.18
C ALA A 12 12.33 -15.11 5.69
N LEU A 13 12.48 -15.25 5.65
CA LEU A 13 12.01 -14.96 5.27
C LEU A 13 11.49 -14.53 4.67
N THR A 14 11.72 -14.59 4.53
CA THR A 14 11.33 -14.22 4.13
C THR A 14 10.56 -14.14 3.67
N LEU A 15 10.43 -14.35 3.44
CA LEU A 15 9.84 -14.44 3.21
C LEU A 15 9.14 -14.08 3.10
N THR A 16 9.22 -13.90 3.04
CA THR A 16 8.68 -13.52 3.00
C THR A 16 7.93 -13.05 2.63
N ALA A 17 8.03 -13.08 2.58
CA ALA A 17 7.32 -12.66 2.14
C ALA A 17 6.65 -12.20 1.35
N GLY A 18 6.93 -11.64 1.30
CA GLY A 18 6.06 -10.99 0.70
C GLY A 18 5.65 -11.42 -0.28
N LEU A 19 6.30 -11.94 -0.24
CA LEU A 19 6.11 -12.47 -1.05
C LEU A 19 4.87 -12.52 -1.41
N ALA A 20 4.14 -12.61 -1.05
CA ALA A 20 2.85 -12.95 -1.49
C ALA A 20 1.95 -11.81 -1.83
N GLN A 21 2.46 -10.64 -1.94
CA GLN A 21 1.69 -9.51 -2.38
C GLN A 21 1.61 -9.50 -3.90
N ALA A 22 0.40 -9.43 -4.45
CA ALA A 22 0.19 -9.44 -5.89
C ALA A 22 -0.75 -8.31 -6.29
N ASP A 23 -0.50 -7.73 -7.45
CA ASP A 23 -1.36 -6.68 -7.99
C ASP A 23 -2.73 -7.25 -8.30
N VAL A 24 -3.76 -6.51 -7.94
CA VAL A 24 -5.12 -6.86 -8.30
C VAL A 24 -5.39 -6.38 -9.73
N ARG A 25 -5.91 -7.26 -10.56
CA ARG A 25 -6.25 -6.89 -11.93
C ARG A 25 -7.30 -5.79 -11.93
N PRO A 26 -7.12 -4.77 -12.77
CA PRO A 26 -8.07 -3.65 -12.77
C PRO A 26 -9.52 -4.05 -13.05
N ASP A 27 -9.75 -5.11 -13.81
CA ASP A 27 -11.10 -5.54 -14.12
C ASP A 27 -11.83 -6.14 -12.92
N LEU A 28 -11.13 -6.47 -11.85
CA LEU A 28 -11.76 -6.97 -10.62
C LEU A 28 -12.17 -5.86 -9.67
N ILE A 29 -11.63 -4.66 -9.84
CA ILE A 29 -11.84 -3.56 -8.90
C ILE A 29 -13.31 -3.16 -8.78
N PRO A 30 -14.07 -3.00 -9.88
CA PRO A 30 -15.49 -2.63 -9.75
C PRO A 30 -16.29 -3.60 -8.90
N GLY A 31 -16.00 -4.90 -9.02
CA GLY A 31 -16.70 -5.90 -8.20
C GLY A 31 -16.35 -5.80 -6.73
N LEU A 32 -15.08 -5.50 -6.43
CA LEU A 32 -14.64 -5.34 -5.06
C LEU A 32 -15.28 -4.11 -4.41
N LEU A 33 -15.40 -3.03 -5.17
CA LEU A 33 -16.08 -1.82 -4.69
C LEU A 33 -17.55 -2.09 -4.44
N LYS A 34 -18.21 -2.77 -5.37
CA LYS A 34 -19.63 -3.06 -5.26
C LYS A 34 -19.93 -3.96 -4.08
N ALA A 35 -19.04 -4.91 -3.82
CA ALA A 35 -19.20 -5.84 -2.71
C ALA A 35 -18.84 -5.22 -1.35
N GLY A 36 -18.26 -4.02 -1.35
CA GLY A 36 -17.81 -3.40 -0.11
C GLY A 36 -16.55 -4.02 0.46
N THR A 37 -15.85 -4.82 -0.35
CA THR A 37 -14.60 -5.44 0.08
C THR A 37 -13.50 -4.40 0.22
N ILE A 38 -13.54 -3.36 -0.60
CA ILE A 38 -12.63 -2.22 -0.49
C ILE A 38 -13.44 -0.94 -0.49
N MET A 39 -12.83 0.11 0.08
CA MET A 39 -13.45 1.44 0.10
C MET A 39 -13.35 2.09 -1.27
N ASP A 40 -14.17 3.13 -1.46
CA ASP A 40 -14.08 3.99 -2.62
C ASP A 40 -12.64 4.48 -2.80
N LEU A 41 -12.09 4.31 -3.99
CA LEU A 41 -10.69 4.66 -4.26
C LEU A 41 -10.45 6.16 -4.08
N GLU A 42 -11.45 6.98 -4.40
CA GLU A 42 -11.33 8.43 -4.21
C GLU A 42 -11.09 8.76 -2.74
N LYS A 43 -11.81 8.08 -1.84
CA LYS A 43 -11.64 8.30 -0.42
C LYS A 43 -10.27 7.83 0.06
N LEU A 44 -9.79 6.73 -0.49
CA LEU A 44 -8.45 6.24 -0.16
C LEU A 44 -7.40 7.24 -0.62
N ASN A 45 -7.56 7.79 -1.82
CA ASN A 45 -6.66 8.83 -2.32
C ASN A 45 -6.66 10.04 -1.40
N GLN A 46 -7.82 10.46 -0.94
CA GLN A 46 -7.92 11.61 -0.05
C GLN A 46 -7.21 11.35 1.28
N THR A 47 -7.33 10.14 1.81
CA THR A 47 -6.66 9.77 3.04
C THR A 47 -5.14 9.82 2.87
N ALA A 48 -4.65 9.33 1.74
CA ALA A 48 -3.20 9.38 1.45
C ALA A 48 -2.73 10.83 1.35
N LEU A 49 -3.48 11.66 0.64
CA LEU A 49 -3.12 13.07 0.49
C LEU A 49 -3.11 13.82 1.81
N ALA A 50 -3.98 13.43 2.73
CA ALA A 50 -4.05 14.07 4.05
C ALA A 50 -2.78 13.83 4.87
N GLN A 51 -1.99 12.82 4.53
CA GLN A 51 -0.72 12.57 5.20
C GLN A 51 0.34 13.61 4.80
N HIS A 52 0.10 14.32 3.73
CA HIS A 52 1.04 15.34 3.22
C HIS A 52 0.25 16.61 2.89
N PRO A 53 -0.02 17.45 3.91
CA PRO A 53 -0.82 18.66 3.71
C PRO A 53 -0.27 19.53 2.59
N GLY A 54 -1.16 20.09 1.81
CA GLY A 54 -0.78 20.91 0.68
C GLY A 54 -0.73 20.16 -0.64
N THR A 55 -0.90 18.84 -0.62
CA THR A 55 -0.94 18.06 -1.86
C THR A 55 -2.39 17.89 -2.33
N THR A 56 -2.53 17.70 -3.63
CA THR A 56 -3.84 17.46 -4.26
C THR A 56 -3.73 16.22 -5.14
N ALA A 57 -4.84 15.83 -5.76
CA ALA A 57 -4.84 14.68 -6.65
C ALA A 57 -3.79 14.80 -7.75
N ALA A 58 -3.45 16.02 -8.17
CA ALA A 58 -2.42 16.22 -9.19
C ALA A 58 -1.02 15.80 -8.73
N ASN A 59 -0.83 15.65 -7.43
CA ASN A 59 0.45 15.22 -6.88
C ASN A 59 0.62 13.70 -6.89
N ILE A 60 -0.47 12.95 -7.09
CA ILE A 60 -0.41 11.50 -7.14
C ILE A 60 0.23 11.07 -8.45
N THR A 61 1.28 10.27 -8.37
CA THR A 61 2.01 9.81 -9.57
C THR A 61 1.65 8.38 -9.94
N ASP A 62 1.21 7.57 -8.97
CA ASP A 62 0.84 6.20 -9.25
C ASP A 62 -0.02 5.65 -8.13
N THR A 63 -0.88 4.69 -8.45
CA THR A 63 -1.66 3.97 -7.45
C THR A 63 -1.72 2.51 -7.84
N GLU A 64 -1.72 1.64 -6.83
CA GLU A 64 -1.84 0.20 -7.03
C GLU A 64 -2.69 -0.41 -5.95
N LEU A 65 -3.54 -1.35 -6.34
CA LEU A 65 -4.27 -2.17 -5.37
C LEU A 65 -3.63 -3.55 -5.37
N GLU A 66 -3.25 -4.00 -4.18
CA GLU A 66 -2.55 -5.26 -4.01
C GLU A 66 -3.30 -6.14 -3.02
N HIS A 67 -3.06 -7.43 -3.10
CA HIS A 67 -3.65 -8.39 -2.18
C HIS A 67 -2.55 -9.29 -1.63
N SER A 68 -2.56 -9.48 -0.31
CA SER A 68 -1.66 -10.43 0.34
C SER A 68 -2.46 -11.27 1.33
N ALA A 69 -1.97 -12.49 1.57
CA ALA A 69 -2.64 -13.37 2.52
C ALA A 69 -2.60 -12.80 3.93
N ALA A 70 -1.55 -12.05 4.27
CA ALA A 70 -1.37 -11.53 5.60
C ALA A 70 -2.13 -10.23 5.84
N ALA A 71 -2.12 -9.33 4.86
CA ALA A 71 -2.66 -7.98 5.04
C ALA A 71 -4.00 -7.75 4.35
N GLY A 72 -4.47 -8.69 3.53
CA GLY A 72 -5.67 -8.49 2.74
C GLY A 72 -5.43 -7.52 1.60
N TYR A 73 -6.40 -6.66 1.31
CA TYR A 73 -6.25 -5.68 0.24
C TYR A 73 -5.54 -4.44 0.75
N VAL A 74 -4.49 -4.05 0.06
CA VAL A 74 -3.68 -2.88 0.41
C VAL A 74 -3.68 -1.95 -0.79
N TYR A 75 -4.00 -0.69 -0.56
CA TYR A 75 -3.98 0.33 -1.60
C TYR A 75 -2.73 1.18 -1.41
N GLN A 76 -1.89 1.20 -2.43
CA GLN A 76 -0.64 1.93 -2.38
C GLN A 76 -0.75 3.18 -3.23
N VAL A 77 -0.39 4.32 -2.66
CA VAL A 77 -0.41 5.60 -3.35
C VAL A 77 1.00 6.16 -3.36
N GLU A 78 1.51 6.44 -4.55
CA GLU A 78 2.75 7.19 -4.71
C GLU A 78 2.42 8.63 -5.01
N LEU A 79 3.04 9.56 -4.30
CA LEU A 79 2.82 10.96 -4.58
C LEU A 79 4.14 11.72 -4.47
N ARG A 80 4.14 12.90 -5.06
CA ARG A 80 5.27 13.79 -4.99
C ARG A 80 4.80 15.07 -4.32
N ASP A 81 5.45 15.46 -3.21
CA ASP A 81 5.00 16.61 -2.46
C ASP A 81 5.44 17.92 -3.13
N ALA A 82 5.12 19.04 -2.49
CA ALA A 82 5.42 20.37 -3.06
C ALA A 82 6.92 20.61 -3.24
N LYS A 83 7.74 19.87 -2.52
CA LYS A 83 9.19 19.97 -2.63
C LYS A 83 9.78 18.98 -3.62
N GLY A 84 8.92 18.21 -4.28
CA GLY A 84 9.38 17.21 -5.23
C GLY A 84 9.80 15.89 -4.61
N VAL A 85 9.59 15.71 -3.34
CA VAL A 85 9.95 14.47 -2.64
C VAL A 85 8.88 13.41 -2.88
N LYS A 86 9.30 12.21 -3.23
CA LYS A 86 8.37 11.10 -3.46
C LYS A 86 8.05 10.40 -2.15
N TRP A 87 6.78 10.12 -1.98
CA TRP A 87 6.27 9.39 -0.80
C TRP A 87 5.43 8.22 -1.26
N GLU A 88 5.50 7.16 -0.49
CA GLU A 88 4.68 5.97 -0.72
C GLU A 88 3.83 5.74 0.51
N ILE A 89 2.53 5.76 0.34
CA ILE A 89 1.58 5.58 1.42
C ILE A 89 0.80 4.30 1.17
N ASP A 90 0.84 3.38 2.12
CA ASP A 90 0.08 2.14 2.06
C ASP A 90 -1.12 2.25 2.99
N LEU A 91 -2.29 1.93 2.47
CA LEU A 91 -3.54 1.97 3.21
C LEU A 91 -4.20 0.61 3.20
N ASP A 92 -4.81 0.26 4.33
CA ASP A 92 -5.73 -0.88 4.33
C ASP A 92 -6.91 -0.49 3.44
N ALA A 93 -7.12 -1.21 2.35
CA ALA A 93 -8.13 -0.80 1.38
C ALA A 93 -9.55 -0.97 1.90
N LYS A 94 -9.75 -1.79 2.92
CA LYS A 94 -11.09 -1.99 3.49
C LYS A 94 -11.43 -0.93 4.53
N SER A 95 -10.51 -0.59 5.40
CA SER A 95 -10.76 0.33 6.50
C SER A 95 -10.28 1.74 6.25
N GLY A 96 -9.34 1.92 5.32
CA GLY A 96 -8.71 3.21 5.08
C GLY A 96 -7.59 3.52 6.06
N LYS A 97 -7.23 2.56 6.92
CA LYS A 97 -6.18 2.80 7.91
C LYS A 97 -4.82 2.94 7.22
N VAL A 98 -4.05 3.92 7.65
CA VAL A 98 -2.69 4.10 7.12
C VAL A 98 -1.78 3.03 7.71
N LEU A 99 -1.20 2.22 6.85
CA LEU A 99 -0.30 1.14 7.26
C LEU A 99 1.15 1.59 7.24
N SER A 100 1.52 2.43 6.28
CA SER A 100 2.85 3.00 6.24
C SER A 100 2.83 4.29 5.44
N ASN A 101 3.80 5.15 5.69
CA ASN A 101 3.96 6.42 5.01
C ASN A 101 5.45 6.70 5.04
N LYS A 102 6.11 6.43 3.93
CA LYS A 102 7.56 6.52 3.90
C LYS A 102 8.04 7.24 2.66
N GLN A 103 9.20 7.85 2.80
CA GLN A 103 9.83 8.51 1.67
C GLN A 103 10.37 7.44 0.74
N ASP A 104 10.06 7.60 -0.55
CA ASP A 104 10.52 6.69 -1.58
C ASP A 104 11.75 7.30 -2.22
N GLN A 105 12.83 6.54 -2.26
CA GLN A 105 14.11 7.03 -2.79
C GLN A 105 14.21 6.80 -4.28
#